data_b4655a48ff41cc51f45e2812f25eac76
#
_entry.id   b4655a48ff41cc51f45e2812f25eac76
#
_cell.length_a   1.000
_cell.length_b   1.000
_cell.length_c   1.000
_cell.angle_alpha   90.00
_cell.angle_beta   90.00
_cell.angle_gamma   90.00
#
_symmetry.space_group_name_H-M   'P 1'
#
loop_
_entity.id
_entity.type
_entity.pdbx_description
1 polymer ?
#
loop_
_entity_poly.entity_id
_entity_poly.type
_entity_poly.pdbx_seq_one_letter_code
_entity_poly.pdbx_strand_id
1 'polypeptide(L)'
;MARIHVLIQKDKPLDRQSFIEAIRAGFFFVGFDALGDTTGFSFVGVGLGLAHEKYVMGAEVAAEPLSAFQALAVRPGLRFVAYKNGGIIFETIVNDQFSFEPQGRGVYRVEVYRDDLGPPFDKMPWIISNPIYVK
;
A
#
# COMPACT_ATOMS: atom_id res chain seq x y z
N MET A 1 2.49 3.84 18.84
CA MET A 1 1.29 2.98 18.71
C MET A 1 1.02 2.74 17.23
N ALA A 2 0.78 1.51 16.87
CA ALA A 2 0.34 1.16 15.53
C ALA A 2 -1.16 1.37 15.40
N ARG A 3 -1.61 1.85 14.25
CA ARG A 3 -3.02 2.01 13.89
C ARG A 3 -3.33 1.29 12.60
N ILE A 4 -4.55 0.77 12.52
CA ILE A 4 -5.09 0.20 11.28
C ILE A 4 -5.92 1.28 10.61
N HIS A 5 -5.57 1.64 9.39
CA HIS A 5 -6.31 2.57 8.55
C HIS A 5 -7.15 1.78 7.56
N VAL A 6 -8.47 1.73 7.81
CA VAL A 6 -9.41 0.93 7.02
C VAL A 6 -9.91 1.74 5.82
N LEU A 7 -9.92 1.12 4.65
CA LEU A 7 -10.37 1.72 3.39
C LEU A 7 -11.81 1.28 3.11
N ILE A 8 -12.74 2.20 3.20
CA ILE A 8 -14.15 1.95 2.88
C ILE A 8 -14.45 2.60 1.53
N GLN A 9 -15.10 1.87 0.63
CA GLN A 9 -15.49 2.37 -0.68
C GLN A 9 -16.46 3.54 -0.55
N LYS A 10 -16.33 4.53 -1.44
CA LYS A 10 -17.13 5.77 -1.37
C LYS A 10 -18.65 5.58 -1.46
N ASP A 11 -19.08 4.50 -2.14
CA ASP A 11 -20.49 4.15 -2.31
C ASP A 11 -21.07 3.37 -1.13
N LYS A 12 -20.25 2.97 -0.16
CA LYS A 12 -20.69 2.26 1.04
C LYS A 12 -20.85 3.20 2.23
N PRO A 13 -21.84 2.94 3.10
CA PRO A 13 -22.03 3.74 4.31
C PRO A 13 -20.87 3.54 5.28
N LEU A 14 -20.56 4.57 6.06
CA LEU A 14 -19.59 4.48 7.15
C LEU A 14 -20.29 3.90 8.38
N ASP A 15 -20.43 2.58 8.41
CA ASP A 15 -21.07 1.85 9.47
C ASP A 15 -20.25 0.62 9.90
N ARG A 16 -20.70 -0.06 10.94
CA ARG A 16 -20.03 -1.25 11.49
C ARG A 16 -19.90 -2.37 10.45
N GLN A 17 -20.93 -2.57 9.63
CA GLN A 17 -20.94 -3.65 8.63
C GLN A 17 -19.88 -3.42 7.56
N SER A 18 -19.86 -2.23 6.97
CA SER A 18 -18.86 -1.84 5.96
C SER A 18 -17.43 -1.90 6.50
N PHE A 19 -17.23 -1.52 7.76
CA PHE A 19 -15.95 -1.62 8.46
C PHE A 19 -15.48 -3.08 8.59
N ILE A 20 -16.36 -3.98 9.06
CA ILE A 20 -16.04 -5.39 9.22
C ILE A 20 -15.74 -6.04 7.86
N GLU A 21 -16.51 -5.72 6.83
CA GLU A 21 -16.30 -6.23 5.48
C GLU A 21 -14.94 -5.78 4.91
N ALA A 22 -14.56 -4.52 5.10
CA ALA A 22 -13.27 -4.00 4.66
C ALA A 22 -12.11 -4.70 5.37
N ILE A 23 -12.20 -4.92 6.68
CA ILE A 23 -11.19 -5.67 7.44
C ILE A 23 -11.05 -7.11 6.93
N ARG A 24 -12.17 -7.80 6.72
CA ARG A 24 -12.18 -9.18 6.19
C ARG A 24 -11.59 -9.28 4.79
N ALA A 25 -11.84 -8.28 3.97
CA ALA A 25 -11.29 -8.20 2.61
C ALA A 25 -9.82 -7.76 2.56
N GLY A 26 -9.25 -7.33 3.68
CA GLY A 26 -7.88 -6.82 3.73
C GLY A 26 -7.71 -5.39 3.21
N PHE A 27 -8.78 -4.61 3.13
CA PHE A 27 -8.75 -3.24 2.65
C PHE A 27 -8.26 -2.28 3.76
N PHE A 28 -7.01 -2.45 4.16
CA PHE A 28 -6.40 -1.61 5.20
C PHE A 28 -4.87 -1.60 5.10
N PHE A 29 -4.26 -0.65 5.77
CA PHE A 29 -2.82 -0.64 6.02
C PHE A 29 -2.53 -0.37 7.50
N VAL A 30 -1.33 -0.68 7.94
CA VAL A 30 -0.86 -0.40 9.30
C VAL A 30 0.08 0.79 9.27
N GLY A 31 -0.20 1.79 10.09
CA GLY A 31 0.63 2.96 10.26
C GLY A 31 1.06 3.14 11.71
N PHE A 32 2.32 3.50 11.93
CA PHE A 32 2.85 3.85 13.25
C PHE A 32 2.71 5.36 13.45
N ASP A 33 1.49 5.84 13.69
CA ASP A 33 1.14 7.26 13.74
C ASP A 33 1.84 8.03 14.87
N ALA A 34 2.38 7.33 15.87
CA ALA A 34 3.23 7.95 16.90
C ALA A 34 4.52 8.57 16.32
N LEU A 35 4.96 8.07 15.15
CA LEU A 35 6.14 8.59 14.43
C LEU A 35 5.76 9.61 13.35
N GLY A 36 4.50 9.97 13.25
CA GLY A 36 3.95 10.89 12.25
C GLY A 36 2.65 10.37 11.64
N ASP A 37 1.79 11.27 11.24
CA ASP A 37 0.48 10.95 10.65
C ASP A 37 0.66 10.22 9.31
N THR A 38 0.09 9.04 9.19
CA THR A 38 0.13 8.19 7.99
C THR A 38 -1.09 8.35 7.08
N THR A 39 -2.02 9.24 7.42
CA THR A 39 -3.21 9.51 6.62
C THR A 39 -2.85 9.95 5.22
N GLY A 40 -3.52 9.38 4.21
CA GLY A 40 -3.28 9.71 2.80
C GLY A 40 -2.34 8.73 2.09
N PHE A 41 -1.71 7.79 2.80
CA PHE A 41 -0.99 6.71 2.14
C PHE A 41 -1.93 5.87 1.29
N SER A 42 -1.48 5.47 0.11
CA SER A 42 -2.18 4.49 -0.73
C SER A 42 -1.21 3.57 -1.44
N PHE A 43 -1.66 2.35 -1.69
CA PHE A 43 -0.99 1.38 -2.53
C PHE A 43 -2.06 0.69 -3.39
N VAL A 44 -1.96 0.85 -4.70
CA VAL A 44 -2.96 0.36 -5.65
C VAL A 44 -2.29 -0.31 -6.85
N GLY A 45 -2.98 -1.30 -7.43
CA GLY A 45 -2.71 -1.77 -8.77
C GLY A 45 -3.49 -0.93 -9.77
N VAL A 46 -2.89 -0.63 -10.93
CA VAL A 46 -3.53 0.14 -12.01
C VAL A 46 -3.72 -0.75 -13.22
N GLY A 47 -4.95 -0.79 -13.73
CA GLY A 47 -5.32 -1.59 -14.91
C GLY A 47 -4.88 -0.96 -16.23
N LEU A 48 -4.73 -1.80 -17.25
CA LEU A 48 -4.36 -1.42 -18.63
C LEU A 48 -5.50 -0.75 -19.41
N GLY A 49 -6.75 -0.92 -18.97
CA GLY A 49 -7.92 -0.43 -19.68
C GLY A 49 -8.02 1.09 -19.74
N LEU A 50 -8.84 1.62 -20.66
CA LEU A 50 -9.10 3.05 -20.80
C LEU A 50 -9.67 3.69 -19.52
N ALA A 51 -10.35 2.91 -18.68
CA ALA A 51 -10.90 3.36 -17.41
C ALA A 51 -9.83 3.47 -16.30
N HIS A 52 -8.59 2.98 -16.53
CA HIS A 52 -7.52 2.94 -15.54
C HIS A 52 -8.02 2.43 -14.18
N GLU A 53 -8.65 1.25 -14.19
CA GLU A 53 -9.18 0.63 -12.98
C GLU A 53 -8.11 0.55 -11.89
N LYS A 54 -8.51 0.86 -10.66
CA LYS A 54 -7.63 0.80 -9.49
C LYS A 54 -8.04 -0.36 -8.58
N TYR A 55 -7.08 -1.17 -8.22
CA TYR A 55 -7.24 -2.29 -7.31
C TYR A 55 -6.56 -1.94 -6.00
N VAL A 56 -7.34 -1.82 -4.94
CA VAL A 56 -6.82 -1.43 -3.61
C VAL A 56 -6.11 -2.59 -2.91
N MET A 57 -5.36 -2.28 -1.86
CA MET A 57 -4.77 -3.27 -0.95
C MET A 57 -5.83 -4.29 -0.52
N GLY A 58 -5.45 -5.57 -0.49
CA GLY A 58 -6.34 -6.69 -0.20
C GLY A 58 -6.98 -7.31 -1.43
N ALA A 59 -6.96 -6.64 -2.59
CA ALA A 59 -7.59 -7.13 -3.80
C ALA A 59 -6.87 -8.35 -4.38
N GLU A 60 -7.66 -9.21 -5.03
CA GLU A 60 -7.17 -10.27 -5.91
C GLU A 60 -7.37 -9.84 -7.37
N VAL A 61 -6.33 -9.88 -8.17
CA VAL A 61 -6.33 -9.37 -9.55
C VAL A 61 -5.69 -10.39 -10.48
N ALA A 62 -6.23 -10.54 -11.70
CA ALA A 62 -5.53 -11.28 -12.74
C ALA A 62 -4.30 -10.49 -13.24
N ALA A 63 -3.26 -11.20 -13.67
CA ALA A 63 -2.01 -10.57 -14.09
C ALA A 63 -2.16 -9.68 -15.33
N GLU A 64 -2.97 -10.11 -16.28
CA GLU A 64 -3.09 -9.47 -17.59
C GLU A 64 -3.64 -8.03 -17.60
N PRO A 65 -4.64 -7.65 -16.77
CA PRO A 65 -5.14 -6.28 -16.80
C PRO A 65 -4.24 -5.28 -16.03
N LEU A 66 -3.18 -5.73 -15.35
CA LEU A 66 -2.32 -4.86 -14.55
C LEU A 66 -1.21 -4.24 -15.40
N SER A 67 -1.13 -2.90 -15.37
CA SER A 67 -0.03 -2.14 -16.00
C SER A 67 1.06 -1.75 -15.00
N ALA A 68 0.67 -1.37 -13.80
CA ALA A 68 1.60 -0.89 -12.78
C ALA A 68 1.03 -1.04 -11.38
N PHE A 69 1.91 -1.00 -10.39
CA PHE A 69 1.58 -0.68 -9.01
C PHE A 69 1.96 0.77 -8.72
N GLN A 70 1.16 1.46 -7.92
CA GLN A 70 1.41 2.83 -7.49
C GLN A 70 1.27 2.96 -5.99
N ALA A 71 2.21 3.66 -5.37
CA ALA A 71 2.15 4.01 -3.96
C ALA A 71 2.35 5.52 -3.79
N LEU A 72 1.48 6.17 -3.02
CA LEU A 72 1.57 7.60 -2.75
C LEU A 72 2.31 7.86 -1.45
N ALA A 73 3.28 8.76 -1.50
CA ALA A 73 3.97 9.25 -0.32
C ALA A 73 3.13 10.34 0.38
N VAL A 74 3.01 10.24 1.69
CA VAL A 74 2.31 11.24 2.50
C VAL A 74 3.16 12.47 2.78
N ARG A 75 4.46 12.39 2.48
CA ARG A 75 5.45 13.47 2.60
C ARG A 75 6.68 13.13 1.76
N PRO A 76 7.52 14.12 1.40
CA PRO A 76 8.73 13.85 0.63
C PRO A 76 9.82 13.16 1.47
N GLY A 77 10.78 12.52 0.77
CA GLY A 77 11.98 11.94 1.38
C GLY A 77 11.77 10.62 2.09
N LEU A 78 10.72 9.86 1.76
CA LEU A 78 10.44 8.56 2.35
C LEU A 78 11.12 7.43 1.55
N ARG A 79 11.64 6.43 2.24
CA ARG A 79 12.17 5.22 1.60
C ARG A 79 11.06 4.19 1.45
N PHE A 80 10.76 3.82 0.21
CA PHE A 80 9.78 2.80 -0.14
C PHE A 80 10.49 1.51 -0.52
N VAL A 81 9.99 0.40 0.02
CA VAL A 81 10.46 -0.95 -0.28
C VAL A 81 9.30 -1.77 -0.79
N ALA A 82 9.39 -2.25 -2.02
CA ALA A 82 8.38 -3.12 -2.62
C ALA A 82 8.81 -4.57 -2.51
N TYR A 83 7.87 -5.41 -2.13
CA TYR A 83 8.06 -6.85 -1.94
C TYR A 83 7.19 -7.65 -2.90
N LYS A 84 7.74 -8.75 -3.38
CA LYS A 84 6.98 -9.81 -4.07
C LYS A 84 7.27 -11.14 -3.36
N ASN A 85 6.22 -11.81 -2.90
CA ASN A 85 6.33 -13.09 -2.19
C ASN A 85 7.34 -13.04 -1.01
N GLY A 86 7.39 -11.91 -0.31
CA GLY A 86 8.28 -11.69 0.83
C GLY A 86 9.71 -11.27 0.48
N GLY A 87 10.09 -11.27 -0.79
CA GLY A 87 11.39 -10.79 -1.26
C GLY A 87 11.35 -9.34 -1.75
N ILE A 88 12.40 -8.57 -1.49
CA ILE A 88 12.53 -7.19 -1.98
C ILE A 88 12.76 -7.20 -3.48
N ILE A 89 11.96 -6.42 -4.22
CA ILE A 89 12.11 -6.24 -5.67
C ILE A 89 12.51 -4.83 -6.05
N PHE A 90 12.09 -3.82 -5.29
CA PHE A 90 12.50 -2.42 -5.49
C PHE A 90 12.67 -1.71 -4.15
N GLU A 91 13.61 -0.78 -4.11
CA GLU A 91 13.86 0.09 -2.97
C GLU A 91 14.32 1.45 -3.50
N THR A 92 13.65 2.54 -3.08
CA THR A 92 13.99 3.89 -3.54
C THR A 92 13.47 4.96 -2.59
N ILE A 93 14.03 6.16 -2.70
CA ILE A 93 13.53 7.35 -2.00
C ILE A 93 12.46 8.00 -2.86
N VAL A 94 11.32 8.32 -2.24
CA VAL A 94 10.13 8.83 -2.91
C VAL A 94 9.72 10.17 -2.30
N ASN A 95 9.46 11.16 -3.16
CA ASN A 95 8.99 12.48 -2.73
C ASN A 95 7.48 12.64 -2.87
N ASP A 96 6.87 12.00 -3.86
CA ASP A 96 5.47 12.15 -4.19
C ASP A 96 4.81 10.78 -4.46
N GLN A 97 5.23 10.11 -5.52
CA GLN A 97 4.66 8.85 -5.97
C GLN A 97 5.75 7.87 -6.39
N PHE A 98 5.54 6.61 -6.05
CA PHE A 98 6.36 5.50 -6.50
C PHE A 98 5.53 4.57 -7.38
N SER A 99 6.05 4.23 -8.55
CA SER A 99 5.42 3.28 -9.46
C SER A 99 6.41 2.20 -9.88
N PHE A 100 5.92 0.98 -10.02
CA PHE A 100 6.72 -0.13 -10.53
C PHE A 100 5.83 -1.11 -11.33
N GLU A 101 6.47 -1.82 -12.26
CA GLU A 101 5.76 -2.79 -13.10
C GLU A 101 5.56 -4.11 -12.36
N PRO A 102 4.42 -4.80 -12.59
CA PRO A 102 4.22 -6.15 -12.09
C PRO A 102 5.25 -7.12 -12.69
N GLN A 103 5.73 -8.03 -11.87
CA GLN A 103 6.64 -9.11 -12.28
C GLN A 103 5.93 -10.47 -12.29
N GLY A 104 4.77 -10.54 -12.95
CA GLY A 104 3.95 -11.74 -13.02
C GLY A 104 3.15 -12.02 -11.74
N ARG A 105 2.70 -13.23 -11.59
CA ARG A 105 1.89 -13.68 -10.45
C ARG A 105 2.66 -13.60 -9.14
N GLY A 106 1.97 -13.23 -8.08
CA GLY A 106 2.56 -13.17 -6.76
C GLY A 106 1.81 -12.26 -5.81
N VAL A 107 2.35 -12.13 -4.61
CA VAL A 107 1.82 -11.31 -3.52
C VAL A 107 2.68 -10.08 -3.40
N TYR A 108 2.12 -8.92 -3.72
CA TYR A 108 2.84 -7.65 -3.75
C TYR A 108 2.41 -6.76 -2.59
N ARG A 109 3.38 -6.20 -1.88
CA ARG A 109 3.15 -5.23 -0.80
C ARG A 109 4.25 -4.20 -0.73
N VAL A 110 4.02 -3.13 0.00
CA VAL A 110 4.95 -2.02 0.18
C VAL A 110 5.15 -1.74 1.66
N GLU A 111 6.38 -1.45 2.04
CA GLU A 111 6.73 -0.87 3.34
C GLU A 111 7.35 0.51 3.13
N VAL A 112 7.08 1.43 4.05
CA VAL A 112 7.60 2.80 4.02
C VAL A 112 8.39 3.07 5.28
N TYR A 113 9.58 3.65 5.12
CA TYR A 113 10.52 3.92 6.21
C TYR A 113 10.81 5.41 6.34
N ARG A 114 11.03 5.84 7.57
CA ARG A 114 11.40 7.20 7.94
C ARG A 114 12.86 7.28 8.33
N ASP A 115 13.74 7.37 7.33
CA ASP A 115 15.20 7.44 7.56
C ASP A 115 15.61 8.74 8.28
N ASP A 116 14.79 9.78 8.18
CA ASP A 116 15.00 11.07 8.86
C ASP A 116 14.95 10.99 10.39
N LEU A 117 14.33 9.95 10.94
CA LEU A 117 14.20 9.78 12.39
C LEU A 117 15.46 9.20 13.05
N GLY A 118 16.35 8.58 12.26
CA GLY A 118 17.54 7.90 12.76
C GLY A 118 17.25 6.64 13.59
N PRO A 119 18.32 5.94 14.06
CA PRO A 119 18.15 4.69 14.82
C PRO A 119 17.43 4.92 16.16
N PRO A 120 16.60 3.97 16.60
CA PRO A 120 16.23 2.71 15.96
C PRO A 120 15.03 2.83 14.98
N PHE A 121 14.42 4.00 14.85
CA PHE A 121 13.15 4.20 14.14
C PHE A 121 13.29 4.09 12.63
N ASP A 122 14.46 4.38 12.07
CA ASP A 122 14.77 4.22 10.66
C ASP A 122 14.82 2.76 10.19
N LYS A 123 14.91 1.81 11.12
CA LYS A 123 14.96 0.37 10.86
C LYS A 123 13.61 -0.31 10.99
N MET A 124 12.60 0.42 11.45
CA MET A 124 11.24 -0.07 11.60
C MET A 124 10.37 0.47 10.48
N PRO A 125 9.52 -0.35 9.85
CA PRO A 125 8.55 0.19 8.90
C PRO A 125 7.64 1.20 9.60
N TRP A 126 7.48 2.38 8.99
CA TRP A 126 6.52 3.38 9.43
C TRP A 126 5.12 3.05 8.93
N ILE A 127 5.02 2.55 7.69
CA ILE A 127 3.78 2.08 7.08
C ILE A 127 4.01 0.69 6.50
N ILE A 128 3.04 -0.20 6.72
CA ILE A 128 3.01 -1.53 6.11
C ILE A 128 1.68 -1.65 5.37
N SER A 129 1.72 -1.80 4.05
CA SER A 129 0.54 -2.06 3.26
C SER A 129 0.05 -3.49 3.43
N ASN A 130 -1.24 -3.71 3.27
CA ASN A 130 -1.71 -5.04 2.92
C ASN A 130 -1.32 -5.38 1.49
N PRO A 131 -1.20 -6.67 1.14
CA PRO A 131 -0.80 -7.05 -0.20
C PRO A 131 -1.93 -6.91 -1.21
N ILE A 132 -1.52 -6.85 -2.50
CA ILE A 132 -2.37 -7.12 -3.65
C ILE A 132 -1.94 -8.48 -4.21
N TYR A 133 -2.90 -9.35 -4.42
CA TYR A 133 -2.69 -10.72 -4.87
C TYR A 133 -2.87 -10.80 -6.38
N VAL A 134 -1.79 -11.06 -7.12
CA VAL A 134 -1.83 -11.25 -8.58
C VAL A 134 -1.86 -12.74 -8.89
N LYS A 135 -2.95 -13.18 -9.46
CA LYS A 135 -3.20 -14.62 -9.75
C LYS A 135 -3.08 -14.97 -11.21
#